data_0ce517f576062a86d4ec3f7cbe7f46b9
#
_entry.id   0ce517f576062a86d4ec3f7cbe7f46b9
#
_cell.length_a   1.000
_cell.length_b   1.000
_cell.length_c   1.000
_cell.angle_alpha   90.00
_cell.angle_beta   90.00
_cell.angle_gamma   90.00
#
_symmetry.space_group_name_H-M   'P 1'
#
loop_
_entity.id
_entity.type
_entity.pdbx_description
1 polymer ?
#
loop_
_entity_poly.entity_id
_entity_poly.type
_entity_poly.pdbx_seq_one_letter_code
_entity_poly.pdbx_strand_id
1 'polypeptide(L)'
;MINKIDKIDMQLQCRENLLYYTVNYWNKLFPDLDILPISALKKINQNLLINRIISLLSEHPPYYPKDYLSNRCERFFVNEIIREKIFFLYKKEIPYSVEIHTEIFKNENNFIYILSYIYVERDSQKGILIGEKGNAIKKLEFHSMRSIEILFNKNIKLKLHVKICRNWRYDYKKLRYFGY
;
A
#
# COMPACT_ATOMS: atom_id res chain seq x y z
N MET A 1 16.73 10.72 -5.39
CA MET A 1 15.50 11.28 -4.81
C MET A 1 15.57 11.20 -3.29
N ILE A 2 15.32 12.32 -2.56
CA ILE A 2 15.27 12.39 -1.09
C ILE A 2 13.82 12.63 -0.70
N ASN A 3 13.16 11.62 -0.10
CA ASN A 3 11.73 11.72 0.26
C ASN A 3 11.53 12.13 1.72
N LYS A 4 10.30 12.50 2.07
CA LYS A 4 9.84 12.87 3.42
C LYS A 4 10.42 14.20 3.93
N ILE A 5 10.65 15.17 3.05
CA ILE A 5 11.12 16.50 3.46
C ILE A 5 10.10 17.25 4.34
N ASP A 6 8.83 16.81 4.34
CA ASP A 6 7.79 17.29 5.25
C ASP A 6 8.06 16.99 6.72
N LYS A 7 8.92 16.01 7.00
CA LYS A 7 9.37 15.70 8.38
C LYS A 7 10.49 16.60 8.86
N ILE A 8 11.09 17.34 7.98
CA ILE A 8 12.04 18.37 8.37
C ILE A 8 11.20 19.51 8.92
N ASP A 9 11.18 19.65 10.26
CA ASP A 9 10.31 20.60 10.97
C ASP A 9 10.66 22.06 10.65
N MET A 10 9.76 22.88 10.15
CA MET A 10 9.98 24.23 9.58
C MET A 10 10.23 25.35 10.62
N GLN A 11 10.27 25.09 11.92
CA GLN A 11 10.35 26.11 12.97
C GLN A 11 11.76 26.51 13.44
N LEU A 12 12.82 25.84 13.01
CA LEU A 12 14.19 26.18 13.41
C LEU A 12 15.00 26.73 12.21
N GLN A 13 15.66 27.84 12.34
CA GLN A 13 16.58 28.44 11.35
C GLN A 13 17.71 27.50 10.86
N CYS A 14 17.90 26.36 11.51
CA CYS A 14 18.88 25.34 11.13
C CYS A 14 18.45 24.40 9.99
N ARG A 15 17.31 24.60 9.37
CA ARG A 15 16.67 23.62 8.48
C ARG A 15 16.92 23.77 7.00
N GLU A 16 16.91 24.94 6.50
CA GLU A 16 17.41 25.20 5.15
C GLU A 16 18.83 24.64 5.05
N ASN A 17 19.56 24.71 6.15
CA ASN A 17 20.87 24.10 6.27
C ASN A 17 20.83 22.57 6.20
N LEU A 18 19.91 21.86 6.91
CA LEU A 18 19.90 20.39 6.93
C LEU A 18 19.55 19.81 5.56
N LEU A 19 18.52 20.34 4.88
CA LEU A 19 18.16 19.91 3.54
C LEU A 19 19.30 20.22 2.55
N TYR A 20 19.83 21.41 2.63
CA TYR A 20 20.98 21.86 1.81
C TYR A 20 22.20 20.97 2.01
N TYR A 21 22.58 20.70 3.27
CA TYR A 21 23.69 19.78 3.59
C TYR A 21 23.43 18.36 3.08
N THR A 22 22.21 17.85 3.24
CA THR A 22 21.85 16.52 2.76
C THR A 22 21.95 16.43 1.24
N VAL A 23 21.39 17.41 0.52
CA VAL A 23 21.47 17.47 -0.95
C VAL A 23 22.92 17.57 -1.40
N ASN A 24 23.72 18.47 -0.78
CA ASN A 24 25.13 18.64 -1.12
C ASN A 24 25.96 17.38 -0.83
N TYR A 25 25.69 16.70 0.27
CA TYR A 25 26.34 15.44 0.60
C TYR A 25 26.13 14.39 -0.50
N TRP A 26 24.90 14.22 -0.94
CA TRP A 26 24.58 13.27 -2.01
C TRP A 26 25.10 13.69 -3.37
N ASN A 27 25.08 14.99 -3.69
CA ASN A 27 25.68 15.53 -4.91
C ASN A 27 27.20 15.30 -4.97
N LYS A 28 27.89 15.36 -3.84
CA LYS A 28 29.33 15.05 -3.77
C LYS A 28 29.61 13.56 -4.00
N LEU A 29 28.74 12.67 -3.50
CA LEU A 29 28.89 11.22 -3.67
C LEU A 29 28.49 10.78 -5.08
N PHE A 30 27.53 11.43 -5.68
CA PHE A 30 26.96 11.08 -7.00
C PHE A 30 26.84 12.34 -7.85
N PRO A 31 27.96 12.87 -8.39
CA PRO A 31 27.96 14.15 -9.13
C PRO A 31 27.15 14.11 -10.42
N ASP A 32 27.02 12.94 -11.03
CA ASP A 32 26.30 12.75 -12.29
C ASP A 32 24.80 12.49 -12.13
N LEU A 33 24.30 12.48 -10.87
CA LEU A 33 22.90 12.20 -10.60
C LEU A 33 22.15 13.45 -10.11
N ASP A 34 20.95 13.66 -10.64
CA ASP A 34 20.03 14.69 -10.15
C ASP A 34 19.48 14.29 -8.76
N ILE A 35 19.78 15.10 -7.77
CA ILE A 35 19.24 14.92 -6.43
C ILE A 35 18.00 15.77 -6.24
N LEU A 36 16.84 15.11 -6.19
CA LEU A 36 15.56 15.79 -6.08
C LEU A 36 14.93 15.55 -4.69
N PRO A 37 14.78 16.61 -3.87
CA PRO A 37 14.05 16.54 -2.61
C PRO A 37 12.55 16.61 -2.84
N ILE A 38 11.79 15.68 -2.25
CA ILE A 38 10.34 15.57 -2.42
C ILE A 38 9.62 15.26 -1.10
N SER A 39 8.31 15.52 -1.06
CA SER A 39 7.40 14.88 -0.11
C SER A 39 6.25 14.23 -0.87
N ALA A 40 6.23 12.91 -0.91
CA ALA A 40 5.13 12.17 -1.49
C ALA A 40 3.81 12.41 -0.72
N LEU A 41 3.88 12.51 0.62
CA LEU A 41 2.72 12.76 1.47
C LEU A 41 2.09 14.13 1.22
N LYS A 42 2.92 15.18 1.13
CA LYS A 42 2.48 16.58 0.93
C LYS A 42 2.48 17.00 -0.54
N LYS A 43 2.79 16.08 -1.44
CA LYS A 43 2.90 16.33 -2.89
C LYS A 43 3.89 17.44 -3.27
N ILE A 44 4.89 17.72 -2.40
CA ILE A 44 5.92 18.73 -2.67
C ILE A 44 6.86 18.19 -3.74
N ASN A 45 7.12 19.00 -4.79
CA ASN A 45 7.96 18.67 -5.94
C ASN A 45 7.54 17.40 -6.73
N GLN A 46 6.30 16.93 -6.58
CA GLN A 46 5.80 15.74 -7.27
C GLN A 46 5.77 15.94 -8.79
N ASN A 47 5.29 17.09 -9.26
CA ASN A 47 5.23 17.40 -10.70
C ASN A 47 6.64 17.51 -11.30
N LEU A 48 7.59 18.09 -10.57
CA LEU A 48 8.99 18.16 -10.99
C LEU A 48 9.58 16.76 -11.16
N LEU A 49 9.31 15.85 -10.22
CA LEU A 49 9.72 14.44 -10.32
C LEU A 49 9.12 13.77 -11.55
N ILE A 50 7.81 13.92 -11.77
CA ILE A 50 7.12 13.30 -12.92
C ILE A 50 7.68 13.82 -14.23
N ASN A 51 7.84 15.14 -14.36
CA ASN A 51 8.40 15.76 -15.57
C ASN A 51 9.83 15.27 -15.83
N ARG A 52 10.64 15.12 -14.77
CA ARG A 52 12.00 14.60 -14.90
C ARG A 52 12.01 13.12 -15.34
N ILE A 53 11.12 12.29 -14.77
CA ILE A 53 10.96 10.90 -15.23
C ILE A 53 10.58 10.86 -16.70
N ILE A 54 9.57 11.65 -17.11
CA ILE A 54 9.13 11.69 -18.51
C ILE A 54 10.26 12.11 -19.45
N SER A 55 11.07 13.11 -19.06
CA SER A 55 12.19 13.60 -19.87
C SER A 55 13.34 12.58 -20.04
N LEU A 56 13.41 11.59 -19.15
CA LEU A 56 14.42 10.52 -19.22
C LEU A 56 13.91 9.27 -19.93
N LEU A 57 12.62 9.17 -20.20
CA LEU A 57 12.04 8.05 -20.94
C LEU A 57 12.24 8.24 -22.43
N SER A 58 12.67 7.19 -23.13
CA SER A 58 12.70 7.18 -24.59
C SER A 58 11.29 7.05 -25.16
N GLU A 59 11.04 7.67 -26.30
CA GLU A 59 9.81 7.44 -27.06
C GLU A 59 9.78 6.00 -27.55
N HIS A 60 8.67 5.31 -27.24
CA HIS A 60 8.46 3.92 -27.60
C HIS A 60 6.97 3.65 -27.84
N PRO A 61 6.62 2.74 -28.78
CA PRO A 61 5.23 2.26 -28.89
C PRO A 61 4.75 1.66 -27.56
N PRO A 62 3.45 1.76 -27.24
CA PRO A 62 2.92 1.19 -26.00
C PRO A 62 3.22 -0.30 -25.85
N TYR A 63 3.78 -0.72 -24.71
CA TYR A 63 4.01 -2.14 -24.42
C TYR A 63 2.70 -2.90 -24.15
N TYR A 64 1.66 -2.20 -23.75
CA TYR A 64 0.33 -2.74 -23.45
C TYR A 64 -0.76 -1.97 -24.20
N PRO A 65 -1.91 -2.58 -24.53
CA PRO A 65 -3.07 -1.87 -25.04
C PRO A 65 -3.45 -0.71 -24.12
N LYS A 66 -3.91 0.41 -24.69
CA LYS A 66 -4.21 1.63 -23.93
C LYS A 66 -5.34 1.49 -22.91
N ASP A 67 -6.24 0.52 -23.14
CA ASP A 67 -7.36 0.15 -22.28
C ASP A 67 -6.98 -0.85 -21.19
N TYR A 68 -5.73 -1.35 -21.22
CA TYR A 68 -5.23 -2.34 -20.27
C TYR A 68 -4.58 -1.66 -19.04
N LEU A 69 -5.36 -1.53 -17.97
CA LEU A 69 -4.92 -0.81 -16.76
C LEU A 69 -3.85 -1.57 -15.99
N SER A 70 -3.94 -2.90 -15.92
CA SER A 70 -3.03 -3.74 -15.13
C SER A 70 -3.09 -5.20 -15.58
N ASN A 71 -2.00 -5.94 -15.42
CA ASN A 71 -1.96 -7.40 -15.58
C ASN A 71 -2.41 -8.16 -14.32
N ARG A 72 -2.78 -7.45 -13.25
CA ARG A 72 -3.26 -8.05 -12.01
C ARG A 72 -4.76 -8.24 -12.03
N CYS A 73 -5.22 -9.34 -11.41
CA CYS A 73 -6.66 -9.62 -11.28
C CYS A 73 -7.33 -8.72 -10.22
N GLU A 74 -8.64 -8.63 -10.26
CA GLU A 74 -9.46 -7.83 -9.34
C GLU A 74 -9.19 -8.18 -7.86
N ARG A 75 -8.98 -9.46 -7.56
CA ARG A 75 -8.66 -9.94 -6.20
C ARG A 75 -7.37 -9.33 -5.65
N PHE A 76 -6.39 -9.08 -6.51
CA PHE A 76 -5.15 -8.42 -6.10
C PHE A 76 -5.42 -7.01 -5.57
N PHE A 77 -6.21 -6.22 -6.28
CA PHE A 77 -6.55 -4.86 -5.85
C PHE A 77 -7.35 -4.86 -4.55
N VAL A 78 -8.26 -5.82 -4.37
CA VAL A 78 -8.98 -5.99 -3.10
C VAL A 78 -8.01 -6.26 -1.95
N ASN A 79 -7.07 -7.19 -2.14
CA ASN A 79 -6.07 -7.52 -1.12
C ASN A 79 -5.23 -6.31 -0.76
N GLU A 80 -4.78 -5.52 -1.75
CA GLU A 80 -3.95 -4.34 -1.50
C GLU A 80 -4.72 -3.19 -0.83
N ILE A 81 -6.00 -3.00 -1.16
CA ILE A 81 -6.86 -2.04 -0.45
C ILE A 81 -7.02 -2.44 1.03
N ILE A 82 -7.29 -3.71 1.31
CA ILE A 82 -7.39 -4.19 2.70
C ILE A 82 -6.05 -4.01 3.41
N ARG A 83 -4.93 -4.32 2.76
CA ARG A 83 -3.57 -4.13 3.28
C ARG A 83 -3.31 -2.66 3.62
N GLU A 84 -3.66 -1.75 2.72
CA GLU A 84 -3.57 -0.31 2.96
C GLU A 84 -4.34 0.12 4.21
N LYS A 85 -5.60 -0.33 4.37
CA LYS A 85 -6.40 0.03 5.54
C LYS A 85 -5.84 -0.57 6.83
N ILE A 86 -5.22 -1.75 6.78
CA ILE A 86 -4.50 -2.29 7.93
C ILE A 86 -3.33 -1.38 8.32
N PHE A 87 -2.56 -0.86 7.36
CA PHE A 87 -1.48 0.09 7.65
C PHE A 87 -1.97 1.39 8.29
N PHE A 88 -3.16 1.87 7.95
CA PHE A 88 -3.73 3.08 8.54
C PHE A 88 -4.36 2.85 9.91
N LEU A 89 -5.02 1.73 10.12
CA LEU A 89 -5.83 1.49 11.32
C LEU A 89 -5.04 0.81 12.44
N TYR A 90 -4.01 0.02 12.11
CA TYR A 90 -3.23 -0.72 13.07
C TYR A 90 -1.80 -0.18 13.14
N LYS A 91 -1.13 -0.44 14.28
CA LYS A 91 0.21 0.08 14.57
C LYS A 91 1.18 -1.05 14.89
N LYS A 92 2.43 -0.68 15.14
CA LYS A 92 3.54 -1.57 15.51
C LYS A 92 3.77 -2.65 14.46
N GLU A 93 3.87 -3.91 14.87
CA GLU A 93 4.18 -5.06 14.01
C GLU A 93 3.01 -5.59 13.19
N ILE A 94 1.76 -5.24 13.54
CA ILE A 94 0.58 -5.82 12.90
C ILE A 94 0.57 -5.62 11.37
N PRO A 95 0.76 -4.40 10.84
CA PRO A 95 0.73 -4.19 9.39
C PRO A 95 1.74 -5.04 8.61
N TYR A 96 2.87 -5.36 9.25
CA TYR A 96 3.96 -6.12 8.64
C TYR A 96 3.82 -7.65 8.85
N SER A 97 2.91 -8.08 9.71
CA SER A 97 2.75 -9.49 10.11
C SER A 97 1.59 -10.20 9.43
N VAL A 98 0.82 -9.49 8.62
CA VAL A 98 -0.38 -10.01 7.98
C VAL A 98 -0.13 -10.44 6.53
N GLU A 99 -0.89 -11.44 6.09
CA GLU A 99 -1.09 -11.75 4.67
C GLU A 99 -2.59 -11.75 4.36
N ILE A 100 -2.97 -11.30 3.18
CA ILE A 100 -4.36 -11.14 2.79
C ILE A 100 -4.61 -11.96 1.54
N HIS A 101 -5.65 -12.79 1.59
CA HIS A 101 -6.04 -13.61 0.46
C HIS A 101 -7.56 -13.56 0.28
N THR A 102 -7.99 -13.08 -0.88
CA THR A 102 -9.40 -13.08 -1.27
C THR A 102 -9.78 -14.43 -1.85
N GLU A 103 -10.57 -15.19 -1.10
CA GLU A 103 -11.02 -16.52 -1.51
C GLU A 103 -12.23 -16.45 -2.43
N ILE A 104 -13.23 -15.63 -2.07
CA ILE A 104 -14.44 -15.49 -2.87
C ILE A 104 -14.49 -14.06 -3.42
N PHE A 105 -14.67 -13.99 -4.72
CA PHE A 105 -15.00 -12.76 -5.45
C PHE A 105 -16.08 -13.11 -6.46
N LYS A 106 -17.32 -12.72 -6.17
CA LYS A 106 -18.48 -12.95 -7.04
C LYS A 106 -19.09 -11.64 -7.47
N ASN A 107 -19.01 -11.36 -8.76
CA ASN A 107 -19.60 -10.18 -9.34
C ASN A 107 -21.02 -10.50 -9.77
N GLU A 108 -22.01 -9.97 -9.08
CA GLU A 108 -23.42 -10.09 -9.35
C GLU A 108 -23.96 -8.79 -9.97
N ASN A 109 -25.19 -8.82 -10.50
CA ASN A 109 -25.71 -7.68 -11.24
C ASN A 109 -25.68 -6.37 -10.45
N ASN A 110 -26.06 -6.40 -9.15
CA ASN A 110 -26.22 -5.20 -8.33
C ASN A 110 -25.12 -5.00 -7.26
N PHE A 111 -24.30 -6.00 -7.00
CA PHE A 111 -23.25 -5.93 -5.99
C PHE A 111 -22.13 -6.93 -6.26
N ILE A 112 -20.98 -6.71 -5.62
CA ILE A 112 -19.89 -7.69 -5.59
C ILE A 112 -19.81 -8.27 -4.19
N TYR A 113 -19.87 -9.60 -4.06
CA TYR A 113 -19.62 -10.30 -2.81
C TYR A 113 -18.18 -10.73 -2.70
N ILE A 114 -17.53 -10.33 -1.60
CA ILE A 114 -16.11 -10.56 -1.35
C ILE A 114 -15.95 -11.22 0.02
N LEU A 115 -15.21 -12.33 0.07
CA LEU A 115 -14.76 -12.95 1.29
C LEU A 115 -13.23 -13.00 1.27
N SER A 116 -12.59 -12.32 2.22
CA SER A 116 -11.13 -12.30 2.34
C SER A 116 -10.70 -12.79 3.71
N TYR A 117 -9.59 -13.54 3.72
CA TYR A 117 -8.91 -13.98 4.93
C TYR A 117 -7.68 -13.13 5.19
N ILE A 118 -7.51 -12.73 6.44
CA ILE A 118 -6.30 -12.09 6.96
C ILE A 118 -5.57 -13.15 7.77
N TYR A 119 -4.41 -13.57 7.28
CA TYR A 119 -3.58 -14.56 7.94
C TYR A 119 -2.58 -13.88 8.86
N VAL A 120 -2.43 -14.41 10.07
CA VAL A 120 -1.46 -13.97 11.08
C VAL A 120 -0.73 -15.18 11.65
N GLU A 121 0.42 -14.96 12.27
CA GLU A 121 1.23 -16.06 12.83
C GLU A 121 0.84 -16.42 14.27
N ARG A 122 0.31 -15.45 15.05
CA ARG A 122 0.08 -15.61 16.50
C ARG A 122 -1.33 -15.25 16.91
N ASP A 123 -1.81 -15.88 17.98
CA ASP A 123 -3.12 -15.61 18.57
C ASP A 123 -3.26 -14.16 19.06
N SER A 124 -2.19 -13.58 19.63
CA SER A 124 -2.18 -12.17 20.05
C SER A 124 -2.44 -11.21 18.89
N GLN A 125 -1.85 -11.46 17.73
CA GLN A 125 -2.09 -10.66 16.51
C GLN A 125 -3.55 -10.78 16.05
N LYS A 126 -4.11 -11.99 16.09
CA LYS A 126 -5.53 -12.22 15.80
C LYS A 126 -6.43 -11.44 16.75
N GLY A 127 -6.12 -11.46 18.05
CA GLY A 127 -6.86 -10.67 19.05
C GLY A 127 -6.86 -9.18 18.78
N ILE A 128 -5.70 -8.62 18.41
CA ILE A 128 -5.56 -7.20 18.05
C ILE A 128 -6.37 -6.85 16.80
N LEU A 129 -6.33 -7.69 15.77
CA LEU A 129 -7.07 -7.45 14.51
C LEU A 129 -8.59 -7.49 14.72
N ILE A 130 -9.07 -8.42 15.53
CA ILE A 130 -10.50 -8.52 15.83
C ILE A 130 -10.93 -7.38 16.75
N GLY A 131 -10.13 -7.09 17.77
CA GLY A 131 -10.41 -6.06 18.77
C GLY A 131 -11.54 -6.45 19.72
N GLU A 132 -11.82 -5.58 20.68
CA GLU A 132 -12.87 -5.81 21.68
C GLU A 132 -14.23 -5.96 20.98
N LYS A 133 -14.92 -7.08 21.27
CA LYS A 133 -16.25 -7.42 20.69
C LYS A 133 -16.30 -7.36 19.16
N GLY A 134 -15.12 -7.49 18.47
CA GLY A 134 -15.05 -7.42 17.03
C GLY A 134 -15.12 -6.01 16.42
N ASN A 135 -15.00 -4.96 17.23
CA ASN A 135 -15.14 -3.58 16.74
C ASN A 135 -14.00 -3.17 15.77
N ALA A 136 -12.78 -3.64 16.01
CA ALA A 136 -11.64 -3.27 15.15
C ALA A 136 -11.78 -3.87 13.74
N ILE A 137 -12.15 -5.15 13.63
CA ILE A 137 -12.33 -5.78 12.33
C ILE A 137 -13.53 -5.21 11.57
N LYS A 138 -14.64 -4.88 12.25
CA LYS A 138 -15.79 -4.20 11.63
C LYS A 138 -15.41 -2.83 11.07
N LYS A 139 -14.57 -2.07 11.79
CA LYS A 139 -14.04 -0.80 11.31
C LYS A 139 -13.17 -1.00 10.07
N LEU A 140 -12.32 -2.03 10.06
CA LEU A 140 -11.51 -2.39 8.90
C LEU A 140 -12.39 -2.77 7.70
N GLU A 141 -13.40 -3.63 7.90
CA GLU A 141 -14.38 -3.99 6.87
C GLU A 141 -15.03 -2.75 6.25
N PHE A 142 -15.53 -1.85 7.07
CA PHE A 142 -16.20 -0.64 6.61
C PHE A 142 -15.30 0.25 5.75
N HIS A 143 -14.06 0.55 6.23
CA HIS A 143 -13.14 1.39 5.48
C HIS A 143 -12.64 0.73 4.18
N SER A 144 -12.40 -0.58 4.22
CA SER A 144 -11.99 -1.34 3.03
C SER A 144 -13.12 -1.39 2.00
N MET A 145 -14.35 -1.71 2.45
CA MET A 145 -15.54 -1.76 1.61
C MET A 145 -15.74 -0.45 0.83
N ARG A 146 -15.68 0.70 1.54
CA ARG A 146 -15.82 2.02 0.90
C ARG A 146 -14.78 2.28 -0.20
N SER A 147 -13.52 1.91 0.05
CA SER A 147 -12.47 2.10 -0.96
C SER A 147 -12.63 1.15 -2.14
N ILE A 148 -13.12 -0.07 -1.90
CA ILE A 148 -13.41 -1.06 -2.95
C ILE A 148 -14.62 -0.62 -3.78
N GLU A 149 -15.67 -0.04 -3.16
CA GLU A 149 -16.83 0.55 -3.85
C GLU A 149 -16.40 1.63 -4.84
N ILE A 150 -15.49 2.51 -4.42
CA ILE A 150 -14.94 3.56 -5.29
C ILE A 150 -14.18 2.96 -6.48
N LEU A 151 -13.36 1.93 -6.24
CA LEU A 151 -12.57 1.30 -7.29
C LEU A 151 -13.43 0.62 -8.36
N PHE A 152 -14.44 -0.14 -7.93
CA PHE A 152 -15.29 -0.93 -8.86
C PHE A 152 -16.55 -0.21 -9.32
N ASN A 153 -16.84 0.95 -8.75
CA ASN A 153 -18.08 1.71 -8.98
C ASN A 153 -19.33 0.84 -8.83
N LYS A 154 -19.35 -0.04 -7.82
CA LYS A 154 -20.42 -0.98 -7.49
C LYS A 154 -20.60 -1.11 -5.99
N ASN A 155 -21.78 -1.50 -5.55
CA ASN A 155 -22.02 -1.87 -4.16
C ASN A 155 -21.21 -3.10 -3.79
N ILE A 156 -20.60 -3.09 -2.60
CA ILE A 156 -19.74 -4.17 -2.12
C ILE A 156 -20.31 -4.80 -0.85
N LYS A 157 -20.31 -6.12 -0.80
CA LYS A 157 -20.55 -6.90 0.42
C LYS A 157 -19.22 -7.58 0.81
N LEU A 158 -18.47 -6.94 1.68
CA LEU A 158 -17.17 -7.45 2.16
C LEU A 158 -17.33 -8.18 3.47
N LYS A 159 -16.72 -9.37 3.58
CA LYS A 159 -16.51 -10.07 4.85
C LYS A 159 -15.03 -10.36 5.04
N LEU A 160 -14.52 -10.04 6.25
CA LEU A 160 -13.14 -10.31 6.65
C LEU A 160 -13.11 -11.34 7.77
N HIS A 161 -12.25 -12.34 7.62
CA HIS A 161 -11.99 -13.33 8.66
C HIS A 161 -10.51 -13.40 8.98
N VAL A 162 -10.15 -13.50 10.26
CA VAL A 162 -8.76 -13.64 10.69
C VAL A 162 -8.47 -15.10 10.97
N LYS A 163 -7.48 -15.66 10.27
CA LYS A 163 -6.98 -17.04 10.45
C LYS A 163 -5.54 -17.04 10.95
N ILE A 164 -5.22 -18.00 11.81
CA ILE A 164 -3.85 -18.24 12.24
C ILE A 164 -3.18 -19.18 11.25
N CYS A 165 -2.02 -18.77 10.76
CA CYS A 165 -1.19 -19.56 9.88
C CYS A 165 0.27 -19.45 10.36
N ARG A 166 0.65 -20.33 11.28
CA ARG A 166 1.99 -20.31 11.88
C ARG A 166 3.06 -20.54 10.84
N ASN A 167 4.16 -19.80 10.95
CA ASN A 167 5.36 -19.92 10.11
C ASN A 167 5.09 -19.88 8.59
N TRP A 168 4.03 -19.23 8.15
CA TRP A 168 3.66 -19.19 6.74
C TRP A 168 4.75 -18.63 5.82
N ARG A 169 5.59 -17.70 6.35
CA ARG A 169 6.70 -17.11 5.60
C ARG A 169 7.84 -18.07 5.28
N TYR A 170 7.94 -19.17 6.02
CA TYR A 170 8.95 -20.20 5.84
C TYR A 170 8.39 -21.45 5.14
N ASP A 171 7.11 -21.46 4.80
CA ASP A 171 6.45 -22.56 4.11
C ASP A 171 6.26 -22.22 2.63
N TYR A 172 7.08 -22.86 1.79
CA TYR A 172 7.06 -22.61 0.34
C TYR A 172 5.68 -22.88 -0.29
N LYS A 173 4.92 -23.87 0.17
CA LYS A 173 3.58 -24.17 -0.34
C LYS A 173 2.61 -23.03 -0.02
N LYS A 174 2.71 -22.45 1.18
CA LYS A 174 1.88 -21.32 1.58
C LYS A 174 2.26 -20.03 0.86
N LEU A 175 3.56 -19.78 0.69
CA LEU A 175 4.02 -18.63 -0.10
C LEU A 175 3.48 -18.70 -1.53
N ARG A 176 3.60 -19.86 -2.18
CA ARG A 176 3.04 -20.06 -3.52
C ARG A 176 1.52 -19.91 -3.55
N TYR A 177 0.81 -20.38 -2.54
CA TYR A 177 -0.64 -20.19 -2.41
C TYR A 177 -1.03 -18.72 -2.30
N PHE A 178 -0.22 -17.91 -1.61
CA PHE A 178 -0.43 -16.46 -1.48
C PHE A 178 0.04 -15.66 -2.70
N GLY A 179 0.72 -16.29 -3.65
CA GLY A 179 1.15 -15.65 -4.90
C GLY A 179 2.57 -15.09 -4.90
N TYR A 180 3.41 -15.58 -3.98
CA TYR A 180 4.86 -15.30 -3.94
C TYR A 180 5.66 -16.28 -4.78
#